data_200e557c8ac32a36f6232f40ab300d4b
#
_entry.id   200e557c8ac32a36f6232f40ab300d4b
#
_cell.length_a   1.000
_cell.length_b   1.000
_cell.length_c   1.000
_cell.angle_alpha   90.00
_cell.angle_beta   90.00
_cell.angle_gamma   90.00
#
_symmetry.space_group_name_H-M   'P 1'
#
loop_
_entity.id
_entity.type
_entity.pdbx_description
1 polymer ?
#
loop_
_entity_poly.entity_id
_entity_poly.type
_entity_poly.pdbx_seq_one_letter_code
_entity_poly.pdbx_strand_id
1 'polypeptide(L)'
;MLKQTRLGLATCFILLLTGCSNLTSLLFYPQQQYLRTPTDIGLAYEEVTTYAADGIEINSWFLPAMAKDGQQDDSPIVLFLHGNAENISTHIGSVYWLPEQGVNVFLLDYRGFGHSQGDPYIPAIFQDVESTLVWIRARFAKRKVFILGQSIGSAIAVTSMALFKDEYKLAGLVLDSTFTGYRDIAQEVTSRSIITWLAWPFTWLLPTRWDPQEYIAQIAPSPILMFHSKADP
;
A
#
# COMPACT_ATOMS: atom_id res chain seq x y z
N MET A 1 48.96 5.60 -11.34
CA MET A 1 47.65 5.86 -11.94
C MET A 1 46.70 4.68 -11.87
N LEU A 2 47.08 3.42 -12.14
CA LEU A 2 46.18 2.24 -12.10
C LEU A 2 45.56 1.91 -10.74
N LYS A 3 46.18 2.22 -9.61
CA LYS A 3 45.62 1.97 -8.26
C LYS A 3 44.49 2.93 -7.88
N GLN A 4 44.57 4.19 -8.32
CA GLN A 4 43.50 5.19 -8.03
C GLN A 4 42.25 4.95 -8.87
N THR A 5 42.37 4.47 -10.11
CA THR A 5 41.21 4.09 -10.94
C THR A 5 40.49 2.87 -10.41
N ARG A 6 41.22 1.89 -9.85
CA ARG A 6 40.57 0.70 -9.24
C ARG A 6 39.83 1.03 -7.93
N LEU A 7 40.35 1.96 -7.14
CA LEU A 7 39.71 2.42 -5.91
C LEU A 7 38.41 3.21 -6.22
N GLY A 8 38.47 4.09 -7.24
CA GLY A 8 37.32 4.86 -7.69
C GLY A 8 36.19 3.97 -8.26
N LEU A 9 36.56 2.94 -9.04
CA LEU A 9 35.58 1.96 -9.55
C LEU A 9 34.96 1.10 -8.43
N ALA A 10 35.76 0.69 -7.43
CA ALA A 10 35.25 -0.08 -6.28
C ALA A 10 34.32 0.76 -5.40
N THR A 11 34.65 2.04 -5.16
CA THR A 11 33.81 2.98 -4.40
C THR A 11 32.48 3.26 -5.13
N CYS A 12 32.54 3.44 -6.45
CA CYS A 12 31.34 3.63 -7.27
C CYS A 12 30.45 2.39 -7.27
N PHE A 13 31.03 1.19 -7.31
CA PHE A 13 30.31 -0.07 -7.26
C PHE A 13 29.67 -0.33 -5.87
N ILE A 14 30.33 0.05 -4.79
CA ILE A 14 29.79 -0.03 -3.41
C ILE A 14 28.64 0.96 -3.22
N LEU A 15 28.74 2.19 -3.78
CA LEU A 15 27.65 3.16 -3.75
C LEU A 15 26.45 2.71 -4.57
N LEU A 16 26.66 1.98 -5.67
CA LEU A 16 25.58 1.37 -6.44
C LEU A 16 24.88 0.22 -5.68
N LEU A 17 25.61 -0.54 -4.87
CA LEU A 17 25.05 -1.64 -4.07
C LEU A 17 24.23 -1.15 -2.88
N THR A 18 24.56 -0.02 -2.27
CA THR A 18 23.75 0.59 -1.20
C THR A 18 22.53 1.33 -1.72
N GLY A 19 22.54 1.80 -2.98
CA GLY A 19 21.39 2.41 -3.64
C GLY A 19 20.30 1.42 -4.10
N CYS A 20 20.62 0.13 -4.26
CA CYS A 20 19.70 -0.86 -4.82
C CYS A 20 18.52 -1.23 -3.91
N SER A 21 18.59 -0.96 -2.60
CA SER A 21 17.49 -1.30 -1.67
C SER A 21 16.24 -0.44 -1.84
N ASN A 22 16.36 0.75 -2.41
CA ASN A 22 15.26 1.72 -2.51
C ASN A 22 14.78 1.99 -3.93
N LEU A 23 15.16 1.18 -4.94
CA LEU A 23 14.73 1.40 -6.33
C LEU A 23 13.21 1.37 -6.50
N THR A 24 12.51 0.65 -5.64
CA THR A 24 11.05 0.62 -5.66
C THR A 24 10.41 1.94 -5.25
N SER A 25 11.17 2.88 -4.65
CA SER A 25 10.67 4.23 -4.37
C SER A 25 10.25 4.99 -5.65
N LEU A 26 10.86 4.67 -6.79
CA LEU A 26 10.51 5.23 -8.09
C LEU A 26 9.09 4.86 -8.57
N LEU A 27 8.45 3.89 -7.92
CA LEU A 27 7.08 3.49 -8.22
C LEU A 27 6.05 4.34 -7.47
N PHE A 28 6.46 5.19 -6.54
CA PHE A 28 5.60 5.97 -5.67
C PHE A 28 5.75 7.46 -5.93
N TYR A 29 4.62 8.17 -5.98
CA TYR A 29 4.54 9.61 -6.24
C TYR A 29 3.74 10.30 -5.11
N PRO A 30 4.30 10.36 -3.89
CA PRO A 30 3.58 10.87 -2.74
C PRO A 30 3.30 12.35 -2.84
N GLN A 31 2.10 12.76 -2.39
CA GLN A 31 1.75 14.15 -2.11
C GLN A 31 1.48 14.30 -0.62
N GLN A 32 2.07 15.31 0.01
CA GLN A 32 1.90 15.55 1.44
C GLN A 32 0.64 16.35 1.76
N GLN A 33 0.24 17.26 0.85
CA GLN A 33 -0.90 18.13 1.09
C GLN A 33 -2.22 17.37 0.93
N TYR A 34 -3.08 17.41 1.94
CA TYR A 34 -4.46 16.96 1.83
C TYR A 34 -5.30 17.98 1.07
N LEU A 35 -6.10 17.52 0.11
CA LEU A 35 -7.02 18.35 -0.66
C LEU A 35 -8.35 18.54 0.07
N ARG A 36 -8.75 17.57 0.87
CA ARG A 36 -9.98 17.56 1.67
C ARG A 36 -9.82 16.60 2.84
N THR A 37 -10.70 16.75 3.83
CA THR A 37 -10.86 15.81 4.93
C THR A 37 -12.20 15.07 4.81
N PRO A 38 -12.41 13.96 5.53
CA PRO A 38 -13.71 13.29 5.53
C PRO A 38 -14.87 14.18 5.97
N THR A 39 -14.63 15.16 6.85
CA THR A 39 -15.67 16.13 7.27
C THR A 39 -16.15 17.03 6.13
N ASP A 40 -15.32 17.32 5.15
CA ASP A 40 -15.69 18.15 3.98
C ASP A 40 -16.73 17.44 3.09
N ILE A 41 -16.89 16.13 3.25
CA ILE A 41 -17.87 15.30 2.55
C ILE A 41 -18.91 14.69 3.51
N GLY A 42 -19.02 15.25 4.73
CA GLY A 42 -20.06 14.87 5.70
C GLY A 42 -19.79 13.58 6.47
N LEU A 43 -18.57 13.06 6.45
CA LEU A 43 -18.20 11.84 7.17
C LEU A 43 -17.51 12.16 8.50
N ALA A 44 -17.92 11.43 9.57
CA ALA A 44 -17.16 11.42 10.80
C ALA A 44 -15.87 10.60 10.61
N TYR A 45 -14.78 11.03 11.22
CA TYR A 45 -13.52 10.29 11.21
C TYR A 45 -12.68 10.54 12.44
N GLU A 46 -11.72 9.69 12.65
CA GLU A 46 -10.65 9.82 13.63
C GLU A 46 -9.32 9.80 12.87
N GLU A 47 -8.47 10.78 13.12
CA GLU A 47 -7.09 10.77 12.65
C GLU A 47 -6.28 9.85 13.57
N VAL A 48 -5.61 8.87 12.97
CA VAL A 48 -4.90 7.82 13.70
C VAL A 48 -3.42 7.87 13.36
N THR A 49 -2.59 7.96 14.39
CA THR A 49 -1.14 7.84 14.26
C THR A 49 -0.69 6.48 14.78
N THR A 50 0.08 5.76 13.97
CA THR A 50 0.76 4.51 14.35
C THR A 50 2.26 4.65 14.12
N TYR A 51 3.05 3.71 14.64
CA TYR A 51 4.49 3.70 14.45
C TYR A 51 4.91 2.36 13.85
N ALA A 52 5.55 2.40 12.70
CA ALA A 52 6.14 1.24 12.07
C ALA A 52 7.29 0.67 12.93
N ALA A 53 7.70 -0.58 12.69
CA ALA A 53 8.73 -1.24 13.50
C ALA A 53 10.10 -0.52 13.49
N ASP A 54 10.38 0.26 12.46
CA ASP A 54 11.55 1.11 12.32
C ASP A 54 11.38 2.51 12.93
N GLY A 55 10.26 2.76 13.64
CA GLY A 55 9.96 4.01 14.34
C GLY A 55 9.37 5.12 13.46
N ILE A 56 9.12 4.87 12.18
CA ILE A 56 8.48 5.85 11.28
C ILE A 56 7.03 6.07 11.70
N GLU A 57 6.64 7.33 11.81
CA GLU A 57 5.28 7.76 12.12
C GLU A 57 4.39 7.65 10.88
N ILE A 58 3.27 6.96 11.02
CA ILE A 58 2.31 6.67 9.97
C ILE A 58 0.97 7.29 10.34
N ASN A 59 0.45 8.13 9.47
CA ASN A 59 -0.84 8.78 9.60
C ASN A 59 -1.92 8.04 8.80
N SER A 60 -3.13 8.01 9.32
CA SER A 60 -4.25 7.28 8.73
C SER A 60 -5.57 7.90 9.16
N TRP A 61 -6.65 7.59 8.44
CA TRP A 61 -8.00 7.94 8.84
C TRP A 61 -8.84 6.71 9.13
N PHE A 62 -9.50 6.72 10.27
CA PHE A 62 -10.53 5.74 10.61
C PHE A 62 -11.91 6.36 10.47
N LEU A 63 -12.72 5.81 9.56
CA LEU A 63 -14.12 6.20 9.33
C LEU A 63 -15.01 5.14 9.99
N PRO A 64 -15.73 5.46 11.06
CA PRO A 64 -16.64 4.53 11.70
C PRO A 64 -17.83 4.23 10.80
N ALA A 65 -18.30 2.99 10.83
CA ALA A 65 -19.57 2.61 10.22
C ALA A 65 -20.71 3.45 10.79
N MET A 66 -21.63 3.88 9.94
CA MET A 66 -22.84 4.55 10.39
C MET A 66 -23.74 3.53 11.11
N ALA A 67 -24.05 3.80 12.37
CA ALA A 67 -24.87 2.93 13.18
C ALA A 67 -26.27 2.80 12.57
N LYS A 68 -26.75 1.58 12.42
CA LYS A 68 -28.18 1.31 12.20
C LYS A 68 -28.85 1.15 13.55
N ASP A 69 -29.92 1.89 13.79
CA ASP A 69 -30.64 1.90 15.07
C ASP A 69 -30.91 0.49 15.59
N GLY A 70 -30.46 0.22 16.83
CA GLY A 70 -30.74 -1.00 17.59
C GLY A 70 -29.85 -2.20 17.23
N GLN A 71 -28.84 -2.10 16.39
CA GLN A 71 -27.89 -3.18 16.11
C GLN A 71 -26.65 -3.07 16.99
N GLN A 72 -26.21 -4.20 17.55
CA GLN A 72 -24.89 -4.32 18.15
C GLN A 72 -23.83 -4.03 17.08
N ASP A 73 -22.85 -3.22 17.41
CA ASP A 73 -21.81 -2.83 16.44
C ASP A 73 -20.86 -4.00 16.14
N ASP A 74 -21.26 -4.87 15.20
CA ASP A 74 -20.47 -5.97 14.65
C ASP A 74 -19.90 -5.63 13.26
N SER A 75 -19.90 -4.35 12.88
CA SER A 75 -19.49 -3.86 11.58
C SER A 75 -18.08 -4.34 11.22
N PRO A 76 -17.88 -4.94 10.04
CA PRO A 76 -16.54 -5.33 9.59
C PRO A 76 -15.66 -4.11 9.36
N ILE A 77 -14.36 -4.35 9.23
CA ILE A 77 -13.38 -3.30 8.94
C ILE A 77 -12.73 -3.60 7.59
N VAL A 78 -12.66 -2.59 6.75
CA VAL A 78 -11.88 -2.60 5.51
C VAL A 78 -10.64 -1.74 5.73
N LEU A 79 -9.46 -2.35 5.69
CA LEU A 79 -8.19 -1.65 5.55
C LEU A 79 -7.97 -1.34 4.08
N PHE A 80 -8.02 -0.06 3.73
CA PHE A 80 -7.85 0.43 2.38
C PHE A 80 -6.40 0.84 2.11
N LEU A 81 -5.82 0.26 1.07
CA LEU A 81 -4.47 0.49 0.57
C LEU A 81 -4.56 1.17 -0.80
N HIS A 82 -4.20 2.44 -0.87
CA HIS A 82 -4.40 3.29 -2.05
C HIS A 82 -3.36 3.08 -3.16
N GLY A 83 -3.56 3.74 -4.28
CA GLY A 83 -2.68 3.72 -5.46
C GLY A 83 -1.33 4.43 -5.25
N ASN A 84 -0.53 4.50 -6.32
CA ASN A 84 0.87 4.95 -6.27
C ASN A 84 1.09 6.46 -6.17
N ALA A 85 0.05 7.27 -6.32
CA ALA A 85 0.16 8.73 -6.35
C ALA A 85 -0.80 9.37 -5.34
N GLU A 86 -0.62 10.68 -5.11
CA GLU A 86 -1.50 11.48 -4.26
C GLU A 86 -1.44 11.06 -2.77
N ASN A 87 -2.60 10.89 -2.09
CA ASN A 87 -2.74 10.45 -0.71
C ASN A 87 -4.21 10.07 -0.40
N ILE A 88 -4.51 9.71 0.85
CA ILE A 88 -5.86 9.30 1.26
C ILE A 88 -6.93 10.36 1.05
N SER A 89 -6.58 11.65 0.97
CA SER A 89 -7.56 12.74 0.77
C SER A 89 -8.23 12.73 -0.61
N THR A 90 -7.57 12.15 -1.61
CA THR A 90 -8.11 11.94 -2.95
C THR A 90 -8.70 10.53 -3.08
N HIS A 91 -7.96 9.53 -2.58
CA HIS A 91 -8.35 8.12 -2.69
C HIS A 91 -9.56 7.75 -1.82
N ILE A 92 -9.94 8.56 -0.84
CA ILE A 92 -11.21 8.40 -0.11
C ILE A 92 -12.41 8.27 -1.05
N GLY A 93 -12.33 8.85 -2.26
CA GLY A 93 -13.37 8.74 -3.29
C GLY A 93 -13.73 7.30 -3.67
N SER A 94 -12.84 6.34 -3.46
CA SER A 94 -13.08 4.92 -3.75
C SER A 94 -13.88 4.21 -2.65
N VAL A 95 -13.89 4.73 -1.40
CA VAL A 95 -14.41 4.01 -0.23
C VAL A 95 -15.35 4.83 0.66
N TYR A 96 -15.58 6.13 0.37
CA TYR A 96 -16.37 7.05 1.21
C TYR A 96 -17.81 6.58 1.48
N TRP A 97 -18.36 5.75 0.62
CA TRP A 97 -19.72 5.22 0.69
C TRP A 97 -19.86 3.99 1.61
N LEU A 98 -18.76 3.34 1.97
CA LEU A 98 -18.75 2.12 2.80
C LEU A 98 -19.30 2.34 4.22
N PRO A 99 -19.02 3.45 4.91
CA PRO A 99 -19.60 3.72 6.23
C PRO A 99 -21.13 3.70 6.26
N GLU A 100 -21.81 4.21 5.22
CA GLU A 100 -23.26 4.14 5.07
C GLU A 100 -23.77 2.71 4.90
N GLN A 101 -22.94 1.80 4.39
CA GLN A 101 -23.25 0.39 4.26
C GLN A 101 -22.97 -0.42 5.55
N GLY A 102 -22.58 0.25 6.63
CA GLY A 102 -22.26 -0.39 7.90
C GLY A 102 -20.88 -1.04 7.95
N VAL A 103 -19.91 -0.49 7.23
CA VAL A 103 -18.52 -0.96 7.18
C VAL A 103 -17.60 0.12 7.74
N ASN A 104 -16.78 -0.23 8.72
CA ASN A 104 -15.69 0.65 9.16
C ASN A 104 -14.59 0.68 8.09
N VAL A 105 -14.03 1.85 7.82
CA VAL A 105 -12.95 1.99 6.86
C VAL A 105 -11.72 2.56 7.53
N PHE A 106 -10.59 1.91 7.34
CA PHE A 106 -9.29 2.42 7.75
C PHE A 106 -8.49 2.76 6.49
N LEU A 107 -8.26 4.06 6.25
CA LEU A 107 -7.46 4.53 5.12
C LEU A 107 -6.03 4.77 5.60
N LEU A 108 -5.09 4.05 5.03
CA LEU A 108 -3.66 4.15 5.37
C LEU A 108 -2.95 5.04 4.37
N ASP A 109 -2.32 6.13 4.83
CA ASP A 109 -1.25 6.79 4.09
C ASP A 109 0.08 6.07 4.39
N TYR A 110 0.68 5.46 3.37
CA TYR A 110 2.01 4.86 3.52
C TYR A 110 3.04 5.91 3.91
N ARG A 111 4.20 5.48 4.44
CA ARG A 111 5.34 6.37 4.66
C ARG A 111 5.58 7.30 3.46
N GLY A 112 5.81 8.59 3.72
CA GLY A 112 6.02 9.64 2.73
C GLY A 112 4.75 10.22 2.09
N PHE A 113 3.58 9.58 2.24
CA PHE A 113 2.30 10.08 1.75
C PHE A 113 1.56 10.87 2.84
N GLY A 114 0.79 11.90 2.44
CA GLY A 114 0.00 12.71 3.35
C GLY A 114 0.83 13.24 4.51
N HIS A 115 0.40 12.97 5.72
CA HIS A 115 1.13 13.37 6.92
C HIS A 115 2.07 12.28 7.47
N SER A 116 2.17 11.11 6.81
CA SER A 116 3.11 10.06 7.19
C SER A 116 4.55 10.47 6.94
N GLN A 117 5.44 10.13 7.87
CA GLN A 117 6.87 10.43 7.74
C GLN A 117 7.60 9.41 6.84
N GLY A 118 8.87 9.69 6.52
CA GLY A 118 9.76 8.79 5.79
C GLY A 118 9.56 8.81 4.28
N ASP A 119 10.13 7.82 3.60
CA ASP A 119 10.09 7.66 2.15
C ASP A 119 9.50 6.29 1.78
N PRO A 120 8.59 6.22 0.76
CA PRO A 120 7.95 4.98 0.38
C PRO A 120 8.89 4.06 -0.41
N TYR A 121 9.01 2.81 0.01
CA TYR A 121 9.68 1.75 -0.74
C TYR A 121 9.25 0.36 -0.25
N ILE A 122 9.36 -0.64 -1.11
CA ILE A 122 9.18 -2.04 -0.78
C ILE A 122 10.55 -2.61 -0.31
N PRO A 123 10.65 -3.26 0.87
CA PRO A 123 9.55 -3.84 1.67
C PRO A 123 9.08 -2.96 2.85
N ALA A 124 9.59 -1.75 3.05
CA ALA A 124 9.31 -0.97 4.26
C ALA A 124 7.80 -0.67 4.46
N ILE A 125 7.05 -0.47 3.36
CA ILE A 125 5.59 -0.26 3.39
C ILE A 125 4.85 -1.40 4.11
N PHE A 126 5.36 -2.63 4.12
CA PHE A 126 4.71 -3.73 4.86
C PHE A 126 4.73 -3.49 6.37
N GLN A 127 5.73 -2.78 6.91
CA GLN A 127 5.75 -2.39 8.32
C GLN A 127 4.68 -1.34 8.63
N ASP A 128 4.34 -0.46 7.67
CA ASP A 128 3.26 0.52 7.81
C ASP A 128 1.91 -0.20 7.90
N VAL A 129 1.69 -1.18 7.00
CA VAL A 129 0.49 -2.03 7.03
C VAL A 129 0.39 -2.79 8.35
N GLU A 130 1.49 -3.38 8.82
CA GLU A 130 1.53 -4.13 10.07
C GLU A 130 1.17 -3.25 11.27
N SER A 131 1.76 -2.06 11.39
CA SER A 131 1.47 -1.11 12.47
C SER A 131 -0.02 -0.75 12.54
N THR A 132 -0.65 -0.62 11.38
CA THR A 132 -2.08 -0.39 11.23
C THR A 132 -2.90 -1.59 11.70
N LEU A 133 -2.50 -2.82 11.33
CA LEU A 133 -3.17 -4.05 11.76
C LEU A 133 -3.05 -4.25 13.28
N VAL A 134 -1.93 -3.90 13.88
CA VAL A 134 -1.74 -3.88 15.35
C VAL A 134 -2.78 -2.96 15.99
N TRP A 135 -2.90 -1.73 15.50
CA TRP A 135 -3.88 -0.76 16.01
C TRP A 135 -5.32 -1.28 15.86
N ILE A 136 -5.67 -1.78 14.67
CA ILE A 136 -7.00 -2.34 14.41
C ILE A 136 -7.31 -3.48 15.39
N ARG A 137 -6.39 -4.40 15.62
CA ARG A 137 -6.60 -5.55 16.51
C ARG A 137 -6.64 -5.16 17.98
N ALA A 138 -5.87 -4.19 18.41
CA ALA A 138 -5.92 -3.66 19.77
C ALA A 138 -7.32 -3.08 20.10
N ARG A 139 -7.93 -2.39 19.14
CA ARG A 139 -9.22 -1.73 19.32
C ARG A 139 -10.42 -2.61 18.97
N PHE A 140 -10.28 -3.50 18.00
CA PHE A 140 -11.35 -4.30 17.40
C PHE A 140 -11.01 -5.79 17.32
N ALA A 141 -10.63 -6.38 18.45
CA ALA A 141 -10.05 -7.75 18.52
C ALA A 141 -10.86 -8.83 17.80
N LYS A 142 -12.20 -8.75 17.79
CA LYS A 142 -13.10 -9.78 17.26
C LYS A 142 -13.70 -9.47 15.89
N ARG A 143 -13.47 -8.27 15.37
CA ARG A 143 -14.08 -7.84 14.10
C ARG A 143 -13.44 -8.55 12.89
N LYS A 144 -14.24 -8.82 11.87
CA LYS A 144 -13.71 -9.26 10.58
C LYS A 144 -12.96 -8.10 9.93
N VAL A 145 -11.72 -8.34 9.53
CA VAL A 145 -10.88 -7.37 8.83
C VAL A 145 -10.60 -7.88 7.43
N PHE A 146 -10.94 -7.07 6.45
CA PHE A 146 -10.63 -7.28 5.04
C PHE A 146 -9.59 -6.26 4.60
N ILE A 147 -8.74 -6.63 3.64
CA ILE A 147 -7.87 -5.67 2.98
C ILE A 147 -8.46 -5.36 1.61
N LEU A 148 -8.57 -4.09 1.26
CA LEU A 148 -8.94 -3.62 -0.07
C LEU A 148 -7.76 -2.83 -0.62
N GLY A 149 -7.18 -3.28 -1.73
CA GLY A 149 -6.10 -2.60 -2.42
C GLY A 149 -6.53 -2.07 -3.78
N GLN A 150 -5.99 -0.92 -4.17
CA GLN A 150 -6.21 -0.32 -5.47
C GLN A 150 -4.88 -0.12 -6.20
N SER A 151 -4.75 -0.62 -7.45
CA SER A 151 -3.53 -0.52 -8.26
C SER A 151 -2.31 -1.09 -7.50
N ILE A 152 -1.24 -0.31 -7.26
CA ILE A 152 -0.08 -0.75 -6.46
C ILE A 152 -0.49 -1.17 -5.05
N GLY A 153 -1.54 -0.55 -4.48
CA GLY A 153 -2.12 -0.97 -3.21
C GLY A 153 -2.69 -2.39 -3.25
N SER A 154 -3.17 -2.86 -4.41
CA SER A 154 -3.57 -4.26 -4.59
C SER A 154 -2.39 -5.22 -4.51
N ALA A 155 -1.26 -4.87 -5.12
CA ALA A 155 -0.02 -5.65 -5.03
C ALA A 155 0.51 -5.71 -3.58
N ILE A 156 0.49 -4.57 -2.88
CA ILE A 156 0.83 -4.49 -1.45
C ILE A 156 -0.14 -5.33 -0.62
N ALA A 157 -1.45 -5.29 -0.94
CA ALA A 157 -2.48 -6.05 -0.24
C ALA A 157 -2.30 -7.57 -0.35
N VAL A 158 -1.93 -8.08 -1.54
CA VAL A 158 -1.62 -9.51 -1.75
C VAL A 158 -0.48 -9.96 -0.84
N THR A 159 0.64 -9.24 -0.87
CA THR A 159 1.80 -9.59 -0.07
C THR A 159 1.51 -9.44 1.43
N SER A 160 0.85 -8.36 1.85
CA SER A 160 0.44 -8.15 3.25
C SER A 160 -0.52 -9.23 3.74
N MET A 161 -1.49 -9.64 2.91
CA MET A 161 -2.40 -10.74 3.26
C MET A 161 -1.63 -12.04 3.49
N ALA A 162 -0.68 -12.39 2.64
CA ALA A 162 0.13 -13.58 2.80
C ALA A 162 1.00 -13.54 4.07
N LEU A 163 1.57 -12.37 4.39
CA LEU A 163 2.44 -12.21 5.56
C LEU A 163 1.66 -12.22 6.89
N PHE A 164 0.47 -11.62 6.91
CA PHE A 164 -0.19 -11.20 8.15
C PHE A 164 -1.54 -11.90 8.44
N LYS A 165 -2.12 -12.68 7.48
CA LYS A 165 -3.47 -13.22 7.61
C LYS A 165 -3.71 -14.07 8.86
N ASP A 166 -2.74 -14.88 9.21
CA ASP A 166 -2.89 -15.82 10.33
C ASP A 166 -2.73 -15.10 11.67
N GLU A 167 -1.73 -14.22 11.79
CA GLU A 167 -1.46 -13.45 13.00
C GLU A 167 -2.59 -12.47 13.31
N TYR A 168 -3.01 -11.69 12.31
CA TYR A 168 -4.07 -10.69 12.47
C TYR A 168 -5.46 -11.21 12.07
N LYS A 169 -5.64 -12.50 11.81
CA LYS A 169 -6.93 -13.16 11.47
C LYS A 169 -7.70 -12.40 10.40
N LEU A 170 -7.02 -12.13 9.27
CA LEU A 170 -7.62 -11.40 8.16
C LEU A 170 -8.69 -12.27 7.47
N ALA A 171 -9.84 -11.67 7.16
CA ALA A 171 -11.02 -12.40 6.70
C ALA A 171 -11.09 -12.56 5.17
N GLY A 172 -10.40 -11.73 4.41
CA GLY A 172 -10.39 -11.80 2.94
C GLY A 172 -9.75 -10.59 2.31
N LEU A 173 -9.67 -10.62 0.98
CA LEU A 173 -8.95 -9.67 0.15
C LEU A 173 -9.84 -9.17 -0.98
N VAL A 174 -9.82 -7.87 -1.23
CA VAL A 174 -10.44 -7.24 -2.39
C VAL A 174 -9.35 -6.52 -3.19
N LEU A 175 -9.25 -6.82 -4.48
CA LEU A 175 -8.24 -6.29 -5.39
C LEU A 175 -8.91 -5.50 -6.50
N ASP A 176 -8.57 -4.23 -6.63
CA ASP A 176 -8.99 -3.36 -7.72
C ASP A 176 -7.77 -3.05 -8.60
N SER A 177 -7.79 -3.55 -9.86
CA SER A 177 -6.74 -3.30 -10.86
C SER A 177 -5.34 -3.72 -10.39
N THR A 178 -5.18 -5.00 -10.03
CA THR A 178 -3.88 -5.55 -9.59
C THR A 178 -2.99 -5.95 -10.77
N PHE A 179 -1.69 -6.13 -10.51
CA PHE A 179 -0.68 -6.61 -11.46
C PHE A 179 0.15 -7.75 -10.85
N THR A 180 0.89 -8.47 -11.68
CA THR A 180 1.66 -9.67 -11.30
C THR A 180 2.98 -9.35 -10.61
N GLY A 181 3.68 -8.30 -11.05
CA GLY A 181 4.98 -7.91 -10.54
C GLY A 181 5.29 -6.44 -10.70
N TYR A 182 6.10 -5.89 -9.78
CA TYR A 182 6.51 -4.48 -9.82
C TYR A 182 7.37 -4.17 -11.04
N ARG A 183 8.17 -5.14 -11.49
CA ARG A 183 8.95 -5.02 -12.73
C ARG A 183 8.04 -4.99 -13.96
N ASP A 184 7.04 -5.86 -14.00
CA ASP A 184 6.14 -6.00 -15.14
C ASP A 184 5.36 -4.71 -15.38
N ILE A 185 4.76 -4.15 -14.32
CA ILE A 185 4.05 -2.87 -14.43
C ILE A 185 4.98 -1.71 -14.79
N ALA A 186 6.22 -1.69 -14.28
CA ALA A 186 7.19 -0.66 -14.64
C ALA A 186 7.59 -0.76 -16.14
N GLN A 187 7.74 -1.97 -16.66
CA GLN A 187 8.01 -2.21 -18.08
C GLN A 187 6.83 -1.76 -18.95
N GLU A 188 5.63 -2.10 -18.55
CA GLU A 188 4.41 -1.70 -19.25
C GLU A 188 4.29 -0.17 -19.32
N VAL A 189 4.41 0.52 -18.19
CA VAL A 189 4.31 1.98 -18.11
C VAL A 189 5.42 2.65 -18.93
N THR A 190 6.67 2.17 -18.84
CA THR A 190 7.80 2.76 -19.56
C THR A 190 7.74 2.50 -21.05
N SER A 191 7.07 1.44 -21.51
CA SER A 191 6.92 1.13 -22.94
C SER A 191 5.93 2.04 -23.67
N ARG A 192 5.02 2.73 -22.96
CA ARG A 192 3.92 3.53 -23.55
C ARG A 192 4.36 4.85 -24.21
N SER A 193 5.55 5.34 -23.91
CA SER A 193 6.05 6.60 -24.46
C SER A 193 7.53 6.50 -24.82
N ILE A 194 7.93 7.14 -25.94
CA ILE A 194 9.34 7.21 -26.37
C ILE A 194 10.22 7.85 -25.29
N ILE A 195 9.69 8.79 -24.51
CA ILE A 195 10.43 9.46 -23.42
C ILE A 195 10.70 8.48 -22.29
N THR A 196 9.68 7.73 -21.88
CA THR A 196 9.79 6.77 -20.78
C THR A 196 10.49 5.48 -21.21
N TRP A 197 10.49 5.17 -22.50
CA TRP A 197 11.17 4.00 -23.05
C TRP A 197 12.68 3.98 -22.75
N LEU A 198 13.33 5.13 -22.62
CA LEU A 198 14.74 5.22 -22.22
C LEU A 198 14.98 4.66 -20.81
N ALA A 199 13.97 4.65 -19.97
CA ALA A 199 14.03 4.06 -18.62
C ALA A 199 13.77 2.54 -18.60
N TRP A 200 13.22 1.96 -19.69
CA TRP A 200 12.83 0.54 -19.76
C TRP A 200 13.95 -0.43 -19.35
N PRO A 201 15.22 -0.28 -19.79
CA PRO A 201 16.29 -1.21 -19.38
C PRO A 201 16.56 -1.19 -17.88
N PHE A 202 16.32 -0.08 -17.21
CA PHE A 202 16.54 0.06 -15.75
C PHE A 202 15.46 -0.65 -14.92
N THR A 203 14.31 -0.99 -15.50
CA THR A 203 13.26 -1.77 -14.82
C THR A 203 13.76 -3.14 -14.39
N TRP A 204 14.76 -3.70 -15.09
CA TRP A 204 15.40 -4.96 -14.71
C TRP A 204 16.13 -4.93 -13.36
N LEU A 205 16.42 -3.74 -12.85
CA LEU A 205 17.02 -3.56 -11.52
C LEU A 205 15.98 -3.65 -10.38
N LEU A 206 14.68 -3.57 -10.70
CA LEU A 206 13.64 -3.72 -9.69
C LEU A 206 13.63 -5.14 -9.13
N PRO A 207 13.57 -5.28 -7.78
CA PRO A 207 13.55 -6.58 -7.15
C PRO A 207 12.20 -7.27 -7.40
N THR A 208 12.23 -8.58 -7.67
CA THR A 208 11.02 -9.41 -7.86
C THR A 208 10.61 -10.16 -6.59
N ARG A 209 11.44 -10.15 -5.57
CA ARG A 209 11.22 -10.90 -4.32
C ARG A 209 9.86 -10.62 -3.66
N TRP A 210 9.31 -9.41 -3.86
CA TRP A 210 8.08 -8.96 -3.24
C TRP A 210 6.91 -8.88 -4.22
N ASP A 211 7.07 -9.46 -5.42
CA ASP A 211 6.02 -9.46 -6.42
C ASP A 211 4.79 -10.23 -5.91
N PRO A 212 3.57 -9.73 -6.12
CA PRO A 212 2.35 -10.37 -5.62
C PRO A 212 2.17 -11.80 -6.14
N GLN A 213 2.65 -12.12 -7.34
CA GLN A 213 2.60 -13.49 -7.89
C GLN A 213 3.31 -14.52 -7.02
N GLU A 214 4.35 -14.15 -6.26
CA GLU A 214 5.09 -15.03 -5.37
C GLU A 214 4.31 -15.35 -4.08
N TYR A 215 3.29 -14.54 -3.77
CA TYR A 215 2.54 -14.59 -2.51
C TYR A 215 1.09 -15.06 -2.68
N ILE A 216 0.50 -14.93 -3.88
CA ILE A 216 -0.94 -15.17 -4.09
C ILE A 216 -1.35 -16.60 -3.68
N ALA A 217 -0.54 -17.61 -3.93
CA ALA A 217 -0.82 -18.98 -3.55
C ALA A 217 -0.84 -19.20 -2.03
N GLN A 218 -0.15 -18.36 -1.26
CA GLN A 218 -0.05 -18.44 0.20
C GLN A 218 -1.28 -17.88 0.91
N ILE A 219 -2.17 -17.20 0.18
CA ILE A 219 -3.39 -16.59 0.73
C ILE A 219 -4.47 -17.64 1.01
N ALA A 220 -4.48 -18.75 0.27
CA ALA A 220 -5.46 -19.80 0.46
C ALA A 220 -5.53 -20.26 1.94
N PRO A 221 -6.74 -20.59 2.47
CA PRO A 221 -8.05 -20.65 1.81
C PRO A 221 -8.85 -19.32 1.90
N SER A 222 -8.23 -18.18 2.18
CA SER A 222 -8.95 -16.90 2.34
C SER A 222 -9.61 -16.46 1.02
N PRO A 223 -10.85 -15.93 1.07
CA PRO A 223 -11.55 -15.47 -0.11
C PRO A 223 -10.87 -14.25 -0.74
N ILE A 224 -10.85 -14.21 -2.06
CA ILE A 224 -10.35 -13.09 -2.85
C ILE A 224 -11.46 -12.64 -3.80
N LEU A 225 -11.78 -11.34 -3.81
CA LEU A 225 -12.61 -10.70 -4.80
C LEU A 225 -11.72 -9.81 -5.66
N MET A 226 -11.77 -9.97 -6.98
CA MET A 226 -10.94 -9.21 -7.91
C MET A 226 -11.80 -8.45 -8.91
N PHE A 227 -11.51 -7.18 -9.06
CA PHE A 227 -12.04 -6.32 -10.12
C PHE A 227 -10.90 -5.91 -11.04
N HIS A 228 -11.15 -6.04 -12.34
CA HIS A 228 -10.16 -5.66 -13.35
C HIS A 228 -10.88 -5.25 -14.63
N SER A 229 -10.50 -4.09 -15.17
CA SER A 229 -11.07 -3.64 -16.43
C SER A 229 -10.40 -4.36 -17.60
N LYS A 230 -11.21 -4.75 -18.61
CA LYS A 230 -10.64 -5.31 -19.86
C LYS A 230 -9.80 -4.31 -20.66
N ALA A 231 -9.92 -3.02 -20.34
CA ALA A 231 -9.14 -1.93 -20.94
C ALA A 231 -7.88 -1.58 -20.14
N ASP A 232 -7.72 -2.16 -18.96
CA ASP A 232 -6.54 -2.00 -18.13
C ASP A 232 -5.47 -2.98 -18.61
N PRO A 233 -4.22 -2.56 -18.82
CA PRO A 233 -3.16 -3.38 -19.37
C PRO A 233 -2.71 -4.51 -18.45
#